data_b619ce1effc00d03429e768979e69529
#
_entry.id   b619ce1effc00d03429e768979e69529
#
_cell.length_a   1.000
_cell.length_b   1.000
_cell.length_c   1.000
_cell.angle_alpha   90.00
_cell.angle_beta   90.00
_cell.angle_gamma   90.00
#
_symmetry.space_group_name_H-M   'P 1'
#
loop_
_entity.id
_entity.type
_entity.pdbx_description
1 polymer ?
#
loop_
_entity_poly.entity_id
_entity_poly.type
_entity_poly.pdbx_seq_one_letter_code
_entity_poly.pdbx_strand_id
1 'polypeptide(L)'
;EINYETGVVTGIAPGTTTVTVTTEDGGFTDSCTVTVSELGEITFYGSSISSSSGTYAGNWISFTNRSLETEAANLGPALPTGYAAEYVGGVIYGYALTEGGMQLYTCTLDNLSPIPHGVPNNRKYVMDMAYNYADGTMYALNVHSNLVGVQTVKRFLCKVDIVSGKLYDEKLIDCGDGVEAVALAISADGAAYVMDNFGQLRTLNLETGTTNAIGWSGLNTSSHVQSMAFDHDTNTLYWANVMDEETAFYLIDPVTGAGTCLGMIGGNPTEISGLFTVSESVSAEPPAPRAVTVAFVDEVTGETLGTAEKLQCEQMTAEDYPEVPAHEGFEFRRWSVEAGDEVYEDTVVKAKYTRLRHEGDAAVILRAADVWGNGEGYQMLLDADHNTYYYDGFADPDDLGETQVIPPFGGFTEFGDADPADYELFEYTLPFDADGRCSTENIICDDMMKIYIPAGVYDWCITNPTPGDRIWIASNDGSCRGREDDFEFEAGKTYVFDVKFENNGDRVDLTVYDDEQYVVRFIDGATGETIGTQLVAGGSAAELPELPVHEGWFSFGWNADVSCVTEDMTVTALFALPGDLDMSGTVDISDAILILRHAMGAGELTEMQLVLADIDNSGDVSAADALTVLRRAMG
;
A
#
# COMPACT_ATOMS: atom_id res chain seq x y z
N GLU A 1 34.11 -24.53 31.60
CA GLU A 1 34.19 -25.93 31.20
C GLU A 1 34.69 -26.03 29.78
N ILE A 2 35.42 -27.08 29.47
CA ILE A 2 35.94 -27.31 28.10
C ILE A 2 35.43 -28.65 27.61
N ASN A 3 34.82 -28.64 26.43
CA ASN A 3 34.55 -29.88 25.72
C ASN A 3 35.83 -30.29 24.96
N TYR A 4 36.48 -31.34 25.43
CA TYR A 4 37.75 -31.81 24.89
C TYR A 4 37.67 -32.44 23.50
N GLU A 5 36.47 -32.80 23.04
CA GLU A 5 36.29 -33.34 21.68
C GLU A 5 36.09 -32.23 20.65
N THR A 6 35.44 -31.15 21.02
CA THR A 6 35.09 -30.03 20.12
C THR A 6 35.95 -28.79 20.33
N GLY A 7 36.67 -28.70 21.44
CA GLY A 7 37.42 -27.50 21.84
C GLY A 7 36.55 -26.33 22.32
N VAL A 8 35.24 -26.49 22.44
CA VAL A 8 34.32 -25.46 22.89
C VAL A 8 34.51 -25.15 24.36
N VAL A 9 34.68 -23.87 24.70
CA VAL A 9 34.81 -23.37 26.08
C VAL A 9 33.51 -22.73 26.52
N THR A 10 32.89 -23.24 27.58
CA THR A 10 31.64 -22.73 28.13
C THR A 10 31.92 -22.06 29.47
N GLY A 11 31.45 -20.81 29.64
CA GLY A 11 31.51 -20.08 30.93
C GLY A 11 30.42 -20.61 31.86
N ILE A 12 30.80 -21.11 33.06
CA ILE A 12 29.86 -21.63 34.07
C ILE A 12 29.63 -20.62 35.22
N ALA A 13 30.65 -19.87 35.56
CA ALA A 13 30.57 -18.87 36.62
C ALA A 13 31.58 -17.73 36.33
N PRO A 14 31.30 -16.51 36.81
CA PRO A 14 32.23 -15.39 36.70
C PRO A 14 33.61 -15.70 37.27
N GLY A 15 34.63 -15.34 36.53
CA GLY A 15 36.02 -15.56 36.92
C GLY A 15 36.97 -15.60 35.72
N THR A 16 38.25 -15.61 36.00
CA THR A 16 39.28 -15.67 34.96
C THR A 16 40.05 -16.98 35.09
N THR A 17 40.23 -17.67 33.99
CA THR A 17 41.01 -18.92 33.92
C THR A 17 41.89 -18.91 32.66
N THR A 18 42.87 -19.78 32.67
CA THR A 18 43.76 -19.98 31.50
C THR A 18 43.44 -21.33 30.86
N VAL A 19 43.12 -21.32 29.57
CA VAL A 19 42.96 -22.52 28.75
C VAL A 19 44.28 -22.78 28.04
N THR A 20 44.81 -23.98 28.19
CA THR A 20 46.10 -24.39 27.56
C THR A 20 45.85 -25.56 26.62
N VAL A 21 46.31 -25.45 25.40
CA VAL A 21 46.34 -26.51 24.40
C VAL A 21 47.73 -27.10 24.35
N THR A 22 47.84 -28.44 24.31
CA THR A 22 49.11 -29.14 24.23
C THR A 22 49.04 -30.12 23.04
N THR A 23 50.04 -30.11 22.16
CA THR A 23 50.14 -31.06 21.04
C THR A 23 50.61 -32.44 21.52
N GLU A 24 50.05 -33.51 20.93
CA GLU A 24 50.41 -34.90 21.29
C GLU A 24 51.81 -35.30 20.80
N ASP A 25 52.26 -34.67 19.71
CA ASP A 25 53.48 -35.09 18.98
C ASP A 25 54.78 -34.44 19.49
N GLY A 26 54.70 -33.42 20.31
CA GLY A 26 55.90 -32.72 20.77
C GLY A 26 55.78 -32.01 22.09
N GLY A 27 54.60 -32.04 22.70
CA GLY A 27 54.35 -31.35 23.97
C GLY A 27 54.43 -29.83 23.84
N PHE A 28 54.26 -29.26 22.65
CA PHE A 28 54.20 -27.82 22.45
C PHE A 28 52.90 -27.31 23.06
N THR A 29 53.01 -26.24 23.80
CA THR A 29 51.85 -25.64 24.50
C THR A 29 51.64 -24.22 24.07
N ASP A 30 50.36 -23.86 23.92
CA ASP A 30 49.90 -22.49 23.78
C ASP A 30 48.74 -22.25 24.77
N SER A 31 48.57 -21.01 25.20
CA SER A 31 47.55 -20.72 26.20
C SER A 31 46.88 -19.38 25.94
N CYS A 32 45.57 -19.31 26.20
CA CYS A 32 44.81 -18.06 26.24
C CYS A 32 44.12 -17.86 27.62
N THR A 33 43.94 -16.62 27.99
CA THR A 33 43.20 -16.25 29.16
C THR A 33 41.73 -16.10 28.79
N VAL A 34 40.85 -16.83 29.45
CA VAL A 34 39.39 -16.71 29.32
C VAL A 34 38.84 -16.04 30.57
N THR A 35 38.18 -14.94 30.39
CA THR A 35 37.45 -14.26 31.47
C THR A 35 35.95 -14.44 31.24
N VAL A 36 35.27 -15.01 32.21
CA VAL A 36 33.81 -15.09 32.26
C VAL A 36 33.35 -13.94 33.16
N SER A 37 32.67 -12.98 32.58
CA SER A 37 32.08 -11.87 33.34
C SER A 37 30.65 -12.24 33.75
N GLU A 38 30.19 -11.69 34.85
CA GLU A 38 28.76 -11.76 35.19
C GLU A 38 28.00 -10.91 34.16
N LEU A 39 26.94 -11.48 33.59
CA LEU A 39 26.08 -10.77 32.66
C LEU A 39 25.48 -9.55 33.40
N GLY A 40 25.70 -8.36 32.88
CA GLY A 40 25.14 -7.12 33.43
C GLY A 40 23.59 -7.13 33.39
N GLU A 41 23.00 -6.19 34.08
CA GLU A 41 21.58 -5.92 33.90
C GLU A 41 21.39 -5.17 32.57
N ILE A 42 20.57 -5.74 31.68
CA ILE A 42 20.30 -5.22 30.33
C ILE A 42 18.83 -4.88 30.26
N THR A 43 18.52 -3.66 29.80
CA THR A 43 17.15 -3.23 29.56
C THR A 43 16.74 -3.54 28.12
N PHE A 44 15.63 -4.23 27.99
CA PHE A 44 14.97 -4.55 26.73
C PHE A 44 13.74 -3.69 26.54
N TYR A 45 13.46 -3.38 25.30
CA TYR A 45 12.27 -2.67 24.84
C TYR A 45 11.56 -3.52 23.81
N GLY A 46 10.23 -3.40 23.74
CA GLY A 46 9.44 -4.10 22.75
C GLY A 46 8.01 -3.56 22.66
N SER A 47 7.30 -3.93 21.61
CA SER A 47 5.88 -3.65 21.44
C SER A 47 5.06 -4.85 21.88
N SER A 48 4.13 -4.66 22.82
CA SER A 48 3.16 -5.69 23.17
C SER A 48 1.98 -5.64 22.21
N ILE A 49 1.85 -6.64 21.33
CA ILE A 49 0.78 -6.70 20.33
C ILE A 49 -0.55 -7.02 21.01
N SER A 50 -0.54 -8.01 21.89
CA SER A 50 -1.71 -8.43 22.64
C SER A 50 -1.37 -8.68 24.13
N SER A 51 -2.38 -8.71 24.95
CA SER A 51 -2.23 -9.02 26.38
C SER A 51 -3.51 -9.65 26.90
N SER A 52 -3.41 -10.76 27.61
CA SER A 52 -4.55 -11.44 28.23
C SER A 52 -5.31 -10.55 29.23
N SER A 53 -4.64 -9.57 29.82
CA SER A 53 -5.24 -8.58 30.72
C SER A 53 -5.75 -7.31 30.01
N GLY A 54 -5.43 -7.12 28.72
CA GLY A 54 -5.70 -5.89 27.97
C GLY A 54 -4.89 -4.67 28.40
N THR A 55 -4.03 -4.80 29.40
CA THR A 55 -3.32 -3.65 30.01
C THR A 55 -2.13 -3.18 29.18
N TYR A 56 -1.51 -4.09 28.42
CA TYR A 56 -0.30 -3.81 27.62
C TYR A 56 -0.53 -3.79 26.12
N ALA A 57 -1.68 -4.28 25.63
CA ALA A 57 -1.96 -4.35 24.21
C ALA A 57 -1.80 -2.99 23.53
N GLY A 58 -0.97 -2.93 22.49
CA GLY A 58 -0.69 -1.71 21.75
C GLY A 58 0.19 -0.71 22.49
N ASN A 59 1.01 -1.14 23.46
CA ASN A 59 1.93 -0.27 24.20
C ASN A 59 3.38 -0.71 24.04
N TRP A 60 4.29 0.27 24.08
CA TRP A 60 5.69 0.04 24.32
C TRP A 60 5.90 -0.39 25.76
N ILE A 61 6.72 -1.41 25.96
CA ILE A 61 7.12 -1.91 27.27
C ILE A 61 8.63 -1.94 27.42
N SER A 62 9.13 -1.90 28.64
CA SER A 62 10.51 -2.21 28.96
C SER A 62 10.60 -3.15 30.14
N PHE A 63 11.61 -4.01 30.13
CA PHE A 63 11.91 -4.96 31.18
C PHE A 63 13.42 -5.25 31.20
N THR A 64 13.91 -5.93 32.25
CA THR A 64 15.33 -6.30 32.32
C THR A 64 15.50 -7.81 32.36
N ASN A 65 16.68 -8.30 31.90
CA ASN A 65 17.02 -9.72 31.95
C ASN A 65 17.10 -10.31 33.34
N ARG A 66 17.09 -9.47 34.38
CA ARG A 66 17.21 -9.88 35.79
C ARG A 66 15.93 -9.70 36.61
N SER A 67 14.98 -8.92 36.10
CA SER A 67 13.77 -8.56 36.85
C SER A 67 12.50 -8.92 36.07
N LEU A 68 12.50 -10.08 35.45
CA LEU A 68 11.37 -10.55 34.60
C LEU A 68 10.10 -10.83 35.42
N GLU A 69 10.21 -11.25 36.69
CA GLU A 69 9.06 -11.51 37.55
C GLU A 69 8.33 -10.23 38.02
N THR A 70 8.98 -9.07 37.89
CA THR A 70 8.34 -7.79 38.12
C THR A 70 7.57 -7.38 36.88
N GLU A 71 6.44 -6.68 37.07
CA GLU A 71 5.64 -6.15 35.99
C GLU A 71 6.50 -5.32 35.05
N ALA A 72 6.46 -5.59 33.73
CA ALA A 72 7.15 -4.79 32.75
C ALA A 72 6.65 -3.33 32.80
N ALA A 73 7.54 -2.37 32.64
CA ALA A 73 7.15 -0.98 32.63
C ALA A 73 6.37 -0.65 31.36
N ASN A 74 5.17 -0.10 31.51
CA ASN A 74 4.38 0.42 30.39
C ASN A 74 4.88 1.83 30.08
N LEU A 75 5.43 2.03 28.87
CA LEU A 75 6.00 3.30 28.43
C LEU A 75 5.00 4.18 27.68
N GLY A 76 3.82 3.65 27.35
CA GLY A 76 2.78 4.36 26.63
C GLY A 76 2.44 3.72 25.28
N PRO A 77 1.55 4.36 24.50
CA PRO A 77 1.06 3.81 23.26
C PRO A 77 2.20 3.46 22.30
N ALA A 78 2.16 2.23 21.80
CA ALA A 78 3.01 1.79 20.71
C ALA A 78 2.43 2.23 19.37
N LEU A 79 3.14 1.84 18.32
CA LEU A 79 2.65 1.89 16.97
C LEU A 79 1.30 1.16 16.86
N PRO A 80 0.36 1.63 16.04
CA PRO A 80 -0.87 0.89 15.78
C PRO A 80 -0.51 -0.53 15.30
N THR A 81 -0.80 -1.55 16.10
CA THR A 81 -0.47 -2.93 15.80
C THR A 81 0.97 -3.10 15.26
N GLY A 82 1.98 -2.72 16.08
CA GLY A 82 3.39 -2.82 15.70
C GLY A 82 3.87 -4.27 15.64
N TYR A 83 4.48 -4.67 14.53
CA TYR A 83 4.94 -6.03 14.30
C TYR A 83 6.46 -6.19 14.42
N ALA A 84 7.22 -5.15 14.10
CA ALA A 84 8.66 -5.18 14.11
C ALA A 84 9.23 -3.85 14.54
N ALA A 85 10.39 -3.83 15.20
CA ALA A 85 11.11 -2.61 15.48
C ALA A 85 12.60 -2.89 15.73
N GLU A 86 13.44 -1.84 15.53
CA GLU A 86 14.86 -1.85 15.82
C GLU A 86 15.31 -0.45 16.24
N TYR A 87 16.31 -0.37 17.10
CA TYR A 87 16.86 0.90 17.61
C TYR A 87 18.21 1.19 16.97
N VAL A 88 18.31 2.33 16.27
CA VAL A 88 19.53 2.75 15.57
C VAL A 88 19.77 4.24 15.80
N GLY A 89 20.93 4.59 16.33
CA GLY A 89 21.35 5.99 16.40
C GLY A 89 20.45 6.94 17.19
N GLY A 90 19.76 6.45 18.22
CA GLY A 90 18.83 7.25 19.02
C GLY A 90 17.38 7.21 18.52
N VAL A 91 17.10 6.52 17.42
CA VAL A 91 15.79 6.43 16.77
C VAL A 91 15.30 4.99 16.78
N ILE A 92 14.04 4.79 17.12
CA ILE A 92 13.31 3.53 16.97
C ILE A 92 12.67 3.56 15.59
N TYR A 93 13.01 2.58 14.76
CA TYR A 93 12.36 2.31 13.48
C TYR A 93 11.43 1.12 13.64
N GLY A 94 10.19 1.22 13.22
CA GLY A 94 9.25 0.10 13.38
C GLY A 94 8.18 0.08 12.31
N TYR A 95 7.79 -1.12 11.92
CA TYR A 95 6.65 -1.32 11.02
C TYR A 95 5.38 -1.62 11.81
N ALA A 96 4.31 -0.98 11.41
CA ALA A 96 2.99 -1.18 11.98
C ALA A 96 1.94 -1.37 10.89
N LEU A 97 0.91 -2.17 11.20
CA LEU A 97 -0.23 -2.38 10.32
C LEU A 97 -1.22 -1.22 10.44
N THR A 98 -1.55 -0.61 9.31
CA THR A 98 -2.57 0.43 9.15
C THR A 98 -3.70 -0.06 8.25
N GLU A 99 -4.73 0.74 8.04
CA GLU A 99 -5.79 0.44 7.05
C GLU A 99 -5.23 0.31 5.63
N GLY A 100 -4.15 1.03 5.30
CA GLY A 100 -3.47 0.96 4.00
C GLY A 100 -2.38 -0.11 3.90
N GLY A 101 -2.14 -0.89 4.97
CA GLY A 101 -1.08 -1.92 4.99
C GLY A 101 0.05 -1.62 5.98
N MET A 102 1.19 -2.28 5.80
CA MET A 102 2.37 -2.09 6.65
C MET A 102 3.08 -0.79 6.31
N GLN A 103 3.32 0.05 7.31
CA GLN A 103 4.01 1.33 7.15
C GLN A 103 5.16 1.47 8.14
N LEU A 104 6.28 2.05 7.69
CA LEU A 104 7.40 2.40 8.56
C LEU A 104 7.04 3.64 9.40
N TYR A 105 7.41 3.58 10.67
CA TYR A 105 7.33 4.69 11.61
C TYR A 105 8.66 4.89 12.32
N THR A 106 8.92 6.10 12.76
CA THR A 106 10.00 6.41 13.68
C THR A 106 9.47 7.08 14.95
N CYS A 107 10.16 6.83 16.05
CA CYS A 107 10.00 7.55 17.31
C CYS A 107 11.33 7.50 18.09
N THR A 108 11.37 8.10 19.27
CA THR A 108 12.52 8.04 20.16
C THR A 108 12.08 7.58 21.55
N LEU A 109 13.00 7.11 22.38
CA LEU A 109 12.67 6.73 23.77
C LEU A 109 12.17 7.91 24.62
N ASP A 110 12.59 9.15 24.28
CA ASP A 110 12.11 10.36 24.95
C ASP A 110 10.74 10.83 24.42
N ASN A 111 10.39 10.46 23.18
CA ASN A 111 9.11 10.79 22.57
C ASN A 111 8.63 9.62 21.69
N LEU A 112 7.74 8.84 22.25
CA LEU A 112 7.18 7.65 21.60
C LEU A 112 6.04 7.95 20.60
N SER A 113 5.77 9.23 20.31
CA SER A 113 4.78 9.61 19.27
C SER A 113 5.29 9.17 17.90
N PRO A 114 4.58 8.27 17.19
CA PRO A 114 5.04 7.74 15.92
C PRO A 114 4.96 8.78 14.79
N ILE A 115 6.00 8.83 13.97
CA ILE A 115 6.07 9.65 12.76
C ILE A 115 6.07 8.68 11.58
N PRO A 116 5.05 8.68 10.71
CA PRO A 116 4.99 7.78 9.56
C PRO A 116 6.00 8.18 8.47
N HIS A 117 6.51 7.19 7.75
CA HIS A 117 7.41 7.36 6.62
C HIS A 117 6.88 6.59 5.42
N GLY A 118 6.93 7.22 4.25
CA GLY A 118 6.56 6.60 2.99
C GLY A 118 5.09 6.22 2.88
N VAL A 119 4.80 5.36 1.92
CA VAL A 119 3.45 4.85 1.62
C VAL A 119 3.26 3.47 2.25
N PRO A 120 2.09 3.17 2.84
CA PRO A 120 1.81 1.83 3.34
C PRO A 120 1.92 0.77 2.25
N ASN A 121 2.47 -0.38 2.60
CA ASN A 121 2.53 -1.55 1.73
C ASN A 121 1.50 -2.59 2.20
N ASN A 122 0.49 -2.87 1.38
CA ASN A 122 -0.59 -3.80 1.72
C ASN A 122 -0.29 -5.27 1.38
N ARG A 123 0.88 -5.57 0.82
CA ARG A 123 1.25 -6.91 0.35
C ARG A 123 2.29 -7.62 1.19
N LYS A 124 3.11 -6.87 1.93
CA LYS A 124 4.21 -7.42 2.71
C LYS A 124 4.01 -7.12 4.19
N TYR A 125 3.97 -8.16 5.01
CA TYR A 125 3.92 -8.04 6.46
C TYR A 125 5.32 -8.21 7.02
N VAL A 126 5.90 -7.15 7.58
CA VAL A 126 7.19 -7.19 8.26
C VAL A 126 6.98 -7.77 9.65
N MET A 127 7.65 -8.88 9.95
CA MET A 127 7.48 -9.63 11.19
C MET A 127 8.58 -9.36 12.20
N ASP A 128 9.79 -9.12 11.75
CA ASP A 128 10.94 -8.78 12.60
C ASP A 128 11.96 -7.96 11.82
N MET A 129 12.81 -7.19 12.51
CA MET A 129 13.83 -6.34 11.93
C MET A 129 15.14 -6.46 12.69
N ALA A 130 16.25 -6.25 11.99
CA ALA A 130 17.56 -6.17 12.60
C ALA A 130 18.49 -5.25 11.80
N TYR A 131 19.23 -4.38 12.49
CA TYR A 131 20.20 -3.52 11.85
C TYR A 131 21.59 -4.18 11.84
N ASN A 132 22.22 -4.23 10.67
CA ASN A 132 23.57 -4.74 10.50
C ASN A 132 24.58 -3.58 10.65
N TYR A 133 25.21 -3.48 11.79
CA TYR A 133 26.21 -2.45 12.06
C TYR A 133 27.49 -2.60 11.23
N ALA A 134 27.75 -3.80 10.70
CA ALA A 134 28.94 -4.06 9.87
C ALA A 134 28.82 -3.48 8.45
N ASP A 135 27.62 -3.42 7.88
CA ASP A 135 27.38 -2.89 6.52
C ASP A 135 26.48 -1.64 6.49
N GLY A 136 25.89 -1.26 7.62
CA GLY A 136 25.02 -0.08 7.73
C GLY A 136 23.62 -0.27 7.15
N THR A 137 23.14 -1.51 7.03
CA THR A 137 21.86 -1.84 6.39
C THR A 137 20.84 -2.35 7.40
N MET A 138 19.60 -1.88 7.30
CA MET A 138 18.46 -2.45 8.01
C MET A 138 17.91 -3.62 7.19
N TYR A 139 17.71 -4.75 7.84
CA TYR A 139 17.09 -5.93 7.27
C TYR A 139 15.73 -6.20 7.92
N ALA A 140 14.81 -6.76 7.15
CA ALA A 140 13.48 -7.15 7.61
C ALA A 140 13.16 -8.60 7.21
N LEU A 141 12.56 -9.33 8.13
CA LEU A 141 11.89 -10.59 7.90
C LEU A 141 10.45 -10.30 7.52
N ASN A 142 10.01 -10.69 6.33
CA ASN A 142 8.65 -10.45 5.88
C ASN A 142 7.93 -11.69 5.35
N VAL A 143 6.61 -11.57 5.23
CA VAL A 143 5.73 -12.53 4.57
C VAL A 143 4.80 -11.77 3.62
N HIS A 144 4.52 -12.35 2.46
CA HIS A 144 3.55 -11.75 1.55
C HIS A 144 2.11 -11.98 2.03
N SER A 145 1.26 -10.96 1.95
CA SER A 145 -0.12 -11.01 2.46
C SER A 145 -0.98 -12.07 1.78
N ASN A 146 -0.76 -12.33 0.49
CA ASN A 146 -1.45 -13.37 -0.28
C ASN A 146 -1.09 -14.80 0.14
N LEU A 147 -0.01 -14.95 0.93
CA LEU A 147 0.43 -16.25 1.47
C LEU A 147 -0.06 -16.49 2.91
N VAL A 148 -0.67 -15.49 3.55
CA VAL A 148 -1.22 -15.63 4.89
C VAL A 148 -2.36 -16.65 4.87
N GLY A 149 -2.22 -17.72 5.66
CA GLY A 149 -3.22 -18.81 5.72
C GLY A 149 -3.02 -19.95 4.72
N VAL A 150 -1.99 -19.90 3.87
CA VAL A 150 -1.57 -21.03 3.03
C VAL A 150 -0.73 -22.00 3.88
N GLN A 151 -0.85 -23.31 3.65
CA GLN A 151 -0.18 -24.34 4.49
C GLN A 151 1.35 -24.30 4.46
N THR A 152 1.95 -23.67 3.46
CA THR A 152 3.39 -23.42 3.35
C THR A 152 3.62 -21.92 3.21
N VAL A 153 3.84 -21.24 4.31
CA VAL A 153 4.11 -19.81 4.29
C VAL A 153 5.60 -19.59 4.03
N LYS A 154 5.92 -18.99 2.89
CA LYS A 154 7.29 -18.58 2.57
C LYS A 154 7.65 -17.32 3.35
N ARG A 155 8.90 -17.24 3.80
CA ARG A 155 9.47 -16.08 4.48
C ARG A 155 10.55 -15.47 3.59
N PHE A 156 10.64 -14.15 3.62
CA PHE A 156 11.55 -13.41 2.79
C PHE A 156 12.42 -12.47 3.64
N LEU A 157 13.65 -12.32 3.23
CA LEU A 157 14.58 -11.31 3.71
C LEU A 157 14.55 -10.12 2.77
N CYS A 158 14.30 -8.93 3.28
CA CYS A 158 14.41 -7.68 2.53
C CYS A 158 15.42 -6.75 3.18
N LYS A 159 15.99 -5.85 2.39
CA LYS A 159 16.60 -4.63 2.88
C LYS A 159 15.51 -3.56 3.06
N VAL A 160 15.71 -2.68 4.03
CA VAL A 160 14.81 -1.57 4.32
C VAL A 160 15.53 -0.26 4.02
N ASP A 161 14.94 0.55 3.16
CA ASP A 161 15.30 1.97 3.09
C ASP A 161 14.64 2.68 4.29
N ILE A 162 15.40 2.93 5.34
CA ILE A 162 14.86 3.48 6.59
C ILE A 162 14.52 4.98 6.51
N VAL A 163 14.73 5.63 5.37
CA VAL A 163 14.26 6.98 5.08
C VAL A 163 12.85 6.95 4.50
N SER A 164 12.63 6.08 3.50
CA SER A 164 11.34 5.98 2.78
C SER A 164 10.41 4.87 3.29
N GLY A 165 10.93 3.90 4.03
CA GLY A 165 10.18 2.71 4.42
C GLY A 165 10.01 1.68 3.30
N LYS A 166 10.68 1.85 2.15
CA LYS A 166 10.60 0.89 1.05
C LYS A 166 11.40 -0.37 1.34
N LEU A 167 10.76 -1.53 1.13
CA LEU A 167 11.42 -2.84 1.16
C LEU A 167 11.99 -3.16 -0.23
N TYR A 168 13.24 -3.57 -0.29
CA TYR A 168 13.91 -3.88 -1.56
C TYR A 168 14.90 -5.05 -1.39
N ASP A 169 15.47 -5.54 -2.50
CA ASP A 169 16.44 -6.65 -2.56
C ASP A 169 15.92 -7.92 -1.84
N GLU A 170 14.69 -8.31 -2.19
CA GLU A 170 13.99 -9.45 -1.56
C GLU A 170 14.62 -10.79 -1.95
N LYS A 171 14.73 -11.67 -0.96
CA LYS A 171 15.27 -13.03 -1.11
C LYS A 171 14.44 -14.02 -0.31
N LEU A 172 14.13 -15.16 -0.89
CA LEU A 172 13.50 -16.25 -0.16
C LEU A 172 14.45 -16.76 0.94
N ILE A 173 13.94 -16.89 2.17
CA ILE A 173 14.66 -17.55 3.26
C ILE A 173 14.43 -19.04 3.15
N ASP A 174 15.45 -19.78 2.77
CA ASP A 174 15.40 -21.23 2.62
C ASP A 174 15.78 -21.94 3.93
N CYS A 175 14.77 -22.36 4.68
CA CYS A 175 14.92 -23.19 5.88
C CYS A 175 14.64 -24.68 5.60
N GLY A 176 14.22 -25.04 4.38
CA GLY A 176 13.74 -26.39 4.01
C GLY A 176 12.22 -26.51 4.03
N ASP A 177 11.72 -27.62 3.50
CA ASP A 177 10.29 -27.86 3.32
C ASP A 177 9.52 -27.81 4.65
N GLY A 178 8.50 -26.97 4.72
CA GLY A 178 7.63 -26.82 5.90
C GLY A 178 8.30 -26.17 7.11
N VAL A 179 9.46 -25.53 6.92
CA VAL A 179 10.20 -24.82 7.96
C VAL A 179 10.18 -23.31 7.66
N GLU A 180 9.76 -22.53 8.64
CA GLU A 180 9.57 -21.08 8.50
C GLU A 180 10.46 -20.32 9.48
N ALA A 181 11.11 -19.23 9.04
CA ALA A 181 11.77 -18.31 9.94
C ALA A 181 10.71 -17.46 10.68
N VAL A 182 10.83 -17.34 12.00
CA VAL A 182 9.85 -16.59 12.84
C VAL A 182 10.45 -15.39 13.56
N ALA A 183 11.78 -15.29 13.63
CA ALA A 183 12.48 -14.14 14.21
C ALA A 183 13.86 -13.97 13.55
N LEU A 184 14.38 -12.73 13.55
CA LEU A 184 15.62 -12.33 12.92
C LEU A 184 16.48 -11.57 13.94
N ALA A 185 17.79 -11.83 13.96
CA ALA A 185 18.74 -11.01 14.70
C ALA A 185 20.10 -10.97 14.00
N ILE A 186 20.81 -9.87 14.10
CA ILE A 186 22.15 -9.67 13.50
C ILE A 186 23.09 -9.20 14.61
N SER A 187 24.24 -9.86 14.75
CA SER A 187 25.26 -9.50 15.72
C SER A 187 26.05 -8.24 15.30
N ALA A 188 26.81 -7.66 16.22
CA ALA A 188 27.60 -6.44 15.95
C ALA A 188 28.62 -6.60 14.82
N ASP A 189 29.12 -7.82 14.57
CA ASP A 189 30.05 -8.15 13.50
C ASP A 189 29.37 -8.59 12.18
N GLY A 190 28.03 -8.51 12.12
CA GLY A 190 27.23 -8.78 10.92
C GLY A 190 26.84 -10.23 10.72
N ALA A 191 27.07 -11.12 11.70
CA ALA A 191 26.57 -12.49 11.61
C ALA A 191 25.04 -12.50 11.84
N ALA A 192 24.29 -13.03 10.88
CA ALA A 192 22.83 -13.05 10.91
C ALA A 192 22.29 -14.43 11.29
N TYR A 193 21.21 -14.39 12.05
CA TYR A 193 20.54 -15.57 12.60
C TYR A 193 19.03 -15.46 12.46
N VAL A 194 18.39 -16.60 12.21
CA VAL A 194 16.94 -16.76 12.28
C VAL A 194 16.59 -17.89 13.23
N MET A 195 15.49 -17.72 13.96
CA MET A 195 14.83 -18.81 14.66
C MET A 195 13.73 -19.38 13.77
N ASP A 196 13.64 -20.70 13.65
CA ASP A 196 12.57 -21.31 12.89
C ASP A 196 11.36 -21.69 13.75
N ASN A 197 10.24 -22.04 13.10
CA ASN A 197 8.98 -22.39 13.73
C ASN A 197 9.04 -23.71 14.55
N PHE A 198 10.15 -24.42 14.54
CA PHE A 198 10.42 -25.58 15.39
C PHE A 198 11.38 -25.24 16.54
N GLY A 199 11.78 -23.98 16.70
CA GLY A 199 12.70 -23.54 17.72
C GLY A 199 14.15 -23.91 17.45
N GLN A 200 14.52 -24.12 16.19
CA GLN A 200 15.90 -24.35 15.80
C GLN A 200 16.55 -23.03 15.38
N LEU A 201 17.70 -22.72 15.97
CA LEU A 201 18.50 -21.58 15.55
C LEU A 201 19.26 -21.94 14.28
N ARG A 202 19.29 -21.00 13.33
CA ARG A 202 19.99 -21.12 12.04
C ARG A 202 20.85 -19.89 11.76
N THR A 203 21.98 -20.07 11.08
CA THR A 203 22.66 -18.96 10.42
C THR A 203 21.88 -18.56 9.18
N LEU A 204 21.92 -17.27 8.85
CA LEU A 204 21.31 -16.71 7.64
C LEU A 204 22.39 -16.02 6.79
N ASN A 205 22.47 -16.38 5.52
CA ASN A 205 23.29 -15.65 4.58
C ASN A 205 22.49 -14.46 4.01
N LEU A 206 22.90 -13.24 4.32
CA LEU A 206 22.20 -12.01 3.94
C LEU A 206 22.21 -11.75 2.41
N GLU A 207 23.15 -12.36 1.68
CA GLU A 207 23.25 -12.18 0.23
C GLU A 207 22.39 -13.17 -0.57
N THR A 208 22.14 -14.34 -0.02
CA THR A 208 21.44 -15.42 -0.75
C THR A 208 20.12 -15.88 -0.12
N GLY A 209 19.86 -15.53 1.14
CA GLY A 209 18.72 -16.03 1.89
C GLY A 209 18.89 -17.48 2.40
N THR A 210 20.00 -18.16 2.07
CA THR A 210 20.23 -19.56 2.50
C THR A 210 20.52 -19.65 3.99
N THR A 211 20.03 -20.72 4.63
CA THR A 211 20.23 -20.94 6.06
C THR A 211 20.96 -22.26 6.33
N ASN A 212 21.67 -22.34 7.47
CA ASN A 212 22.22 -23.59 7.99
C ASN A 212 21.81 -23.76 9.46
N ALA A 213 21.31 -24.94 9.80
CA ALA A 213 20.93 -25.25 11.15
C ALA A 213 22.15 -25.27 12.09
N ILE A 214 22.05 -24.57 13.23
CA ILE A 214 23.02 -24.59 14.30
C ILE A 214 22.62 -25.67 15.32
N GLY A 215 21.46 -25.53 15.91
CA GLY A 215 20.97 -26.44 16.92
C GLY A 215 19.59 -26.07 17.45
N TRP A 216 18.99 -27.00 18.15
CA TRP A 216 17.67 -26.82 18.74
C TRP A 216 17.74 -26.09 20.08
N SER A 217 16.91 -25.09 20.28
CA SER A 217 16.84 -24.31 21.52
C SER A 217 16.34 -25.10 22.74
N GLY A 218 15.79 -26.29 22.51
CA GLY A 218 15.10 -27.06 23.55
C GLY A 218 13.62 -26.71 23.68
N LEU A 219 13.10 -25.85 22.79
CA LEU A 219 11.77 -25.27 22.88
C LEU A 219 10.99 -25.50 21.61
N ASN A 220 9.68 -25.63 21.76
CA ASN A 220 8.77 -25.45 20.66
C ASN A 220 8.34 -23.98 20.59
N THR A 221 7.92 -23.54 19.45
CA THR A 221 7.40 -22.19 19.26
C THR A 221 6.10 -22.22 18.45
N SER A 222 5.41 -21.11 18.40
CA SER A 222 4.25 -20.91 17.55
C SER A 222 4.62 -20.06 16.33
N SER A 223 3.77 -20.07 15.32
CA SER A 223 3.90 -19.20 14.13
C SER A 223 3.42 -17.75 14.38
N HIS A 224 3.23 -17.35 15.64
CA HIS A 224 2.94 -15.97 16.00
C HIS A 224 4.14 -15.05 15.72
N VAL A 225 3.87 -13.77 15.64
CA VAL A 225 4.94 -12.75 15.54
C VAL A 225 5.81 -12.85 16.79
N GLN A 226 7.11 -12.99 16.59
CA GLN A 226 8.12 -13.14 17.61
C GLN A 226 9.31 -12.25 17.29
N SER A 227 10.19 -12.03 18.25
CA SER A 227 11.36 -11.19 18.02
C SER A 227 12.58 -11.68 18.76
N MET A 228 13.74 -11.56 18.11
CA MET A 228 15.05 -11.77 18.69
C MET A 228 15.85 -10.47 18.67
N ALA A 229 16.74 -10.30 19.63
CA ALA A 229 17.65 -9.17 19.65
C ALA A 229 19.03 -9.57 20.17
N PHE A 230 20.08 -8.99 19.59
CA PHE A 230 21.39 -8.96 20.21
C PHE A 230 21.51 -7.79 21.18
N ASP A 231 22.01 -8.05 22.36
CA ASP A 231 22.73 -7.01 23.11
C ASP A 231 24.13 -6.91 22.53
N HIS A 232 24.41 -5.85 21.79
CA HIS A 232 25.68 -5.67 21.10
C HIS A 232 26.86 -5.35 22.04
N ASP A 233 26.58 -4.88 23.26
CA ASP A 233 27.62 -4.60 24.24
C ASP A 233 28.26 -5.88 24.80
N THR A 234 27.46 -6.92 24.95
CA THR A 234 27.91 -8.23 25.42
C THR A 234 27.96 -9.29 24.33
N ASN A 235 27.46 -8.98 23.14
CA ASN A 235 27.28 -9.89 21.99
C ASN A 235 26.47 -11.13 22.38
N THR A 236 25.40 -10.94 23.16
CA THR A 236 24.51 -12.00 23.61
C THR A 236 23.16 -11.93 22.89
N LEU A 237 22.64 -13.10 22.47
CA LEU A 237 21.39 -13.24 21.75
C LEU A 237 20.23 -13.57 22.69
N TYR A 238 19.16 -12.82 22.57
CA TYR A 238 17.93 -13.00 23.34
C TYR A 238 16.73 -13.26 22.42
N TRP A 239 15.77 -13.99 22.95
CA TRP A 239 14.55 -14.35 22.22
C TRP A 239 13.32 -14.22 23.12
N ALA A 240 12.34 -13.43 22.68
CA ALA A 240 11.01 -13.37 23.27
C ALA A 240 10.13 -14.43 22.57
N ASN A 241 10.08 -15.63 23.13
CA ASN A 241 9.31 -16.76 22.56
C ASN A 241 7.86 -16.69 23.00
N VAL A 242 6.95 -16.69 22.05
CA VAL A 242 5.50 -16.77 22.27
C VAL A 242 5.04 -18.21 22.17
N MET A 243 4.41 -18.72 23.21
CA MET A 243 3.82 -20.05 23.27
C MET A 243 2.55 -20.03 24.12
N ASP A 244 1.44 -20.56 23.59
CA ASP A 244 0.17 -20.68 24.30
C ASP A 244 -0.33 -19.35 24.93
N GLU A 245 -0.20 -18.22 24.20
CA GLU A 245 -0.59 -16.87 24.65
C GLU A 245 0.22 -16.31 25.83
N GLU A 246 1.43 -16.80 26.04
CA GLU A 246 2.37 -16.28 27.04
C GLU A 246 3.75 -16.09 26.42
N THR A 247 4.44 -15.00 26.82
CA THR A 247 5.80 -14.74 26.34
C THR A 247 6.83 -15.05 27.42
N ALA A 248 7.70 -16.00 27.12
CA ALA A 248 8.86 -16.33 27.91
C ALA A 248 10.14 -15.76 27.28
N PHE A 249 11.07 -15.34 28.11
CA PHE A 249 12.31 -14.72 27.68
C PHE A 249 13.48 -15.67 27.83
N TYR A 250 14.28 -15.80 26.78
CA TYR A 250 15.38 -16.75 26.71
C TYR A 250 16.69 -16.07 26.31
N LEU A 251 17.77 -16.57 26.90
CA LEU A 251 19.12 -16.40 26.39
C LEU A 251 19.42 -17.55 25.44
N ILE A 252 19.88 -17.24 24.22
CA ILE A 252 20.22 -18.23 23.19
C ILE A 252 21.73 -18.26 22.99
N ASP A 253 22.30 -19.43 23.01
CA ASP A 253 23.71 -19.63 22.65
C ASP A 253 23.85 -19.68 21.11
N PRO A 254 24.47 -18.70 20.47
CA PRO A 254 24.57 -18.63 19.01
C PRO A 254 25.50 -19.71 18.41
N VAL A 255 26.27 -20.42 19.24
CA VAL A 255 27.19 -21.48 18.80
C VAL A 255 26.49 -22.85 18.78
N THR A 256 25.67 -23.11 19.77
CA THR A 256 25.00 -24.42 19.95
C THR A 256 23.51 -24.40 19.65
N GLY A 257 22.90 -23.22 19.58
CA GLY A 257 21.46 -23.03 19.46
C GLY A 257 20.69 -23.22 20.76
N ALA A 258 21.34 -23.66 21.84
CA ALA A 258 20.66 -23.98 23.10
C ALA A 258 20.08 -22.74 23.78
N GLY A 259 18.82 -22.86 24.23
CA GLY A 259 18.10 -21.82 24.96
C GLY A 259 18.16 -22.01 26.47
N THR A 260 18.38 -20.93 27.20
CA THR A 260 18.27 -20.85 28.66
C THR A 260 17.09 -19.96 29.02
N CYS A 261 16.07 -20.52 29.68
CA CYS A 261 14.92 -19.73 30.13
C CYS A 261 15.34 -18.79 31.26
N LEU A 262 15.10 -17.50 31.07
CA LEU A 262 15.33 -16.47 32.08
C LEU A 262 14.07 -16.21 32.93
N GLY A 263 12.89 -16.52 32.39
CA GLY A 263 11.60 -16.38 33.07
C GLY A 263 10.49 -15.92 32.13
N MET A 264 9.29 -15.81 32.71
CA MET A 264 8.14 -15.20 32.05
C MET A 264 8.24 -13.68 32.20
N ILE A 265 7.89 -12.93 31.14
CA ILE A 265 7.86 -11.48 31.21
C ILE A 265 6.64 -11.06 32.02
N GLY A 266 6.88 -10.33 33.13
CA GLY A 266 5.86 -9.93 34.07
C GLY A 266 4.81 -8.99 33.47
N GLY A 267 3.54 -9.15 33.90
CA GLY A 267 2.41 -8.39 33.38
C GLY A 267 1.63 -9.11 32.29
N ASN A 268 2.01 -10.36 31.95
CA ASN A 268 1.39 -11.21 30.94
C ASN A 268 1.19 -10.54 29.57
N PRO A 269 2.24 -9.94 28.96
CA PRO A 269 2.18 -9.67 27.54
C PRO A 269 2.07 -11.02 26.83
N THR A 270 1.06 -11.16 25.97
CA THR A 270 0.83 -12.43 25.27
C THR A 270 1.71 -12.54 24.03
N GLU A 271 2.13 -11.41 23.47
CA GLU A 271 2.94 -11.37 22.26
C GLU A 271 3.79 -10.10 22.26
N ILE A 272 5.09 -10.26 22.16
CA ILE A 272 6.06 -9.16 22.08
C ILE A 272 6.77 -9.24 20.75
N SER A 273 6.77 -8.11 20.05
CA SER A 273 7.48 -7.91 18.79
C SER A 273 8.42 -6.73 18.88
N GLY A 274 9.31 -6.58 17.88
CA GLY A 274 10.22 -5.47 17.81
C GLY A 274 11.08 -5.33 19.06
N LEU A 275 11.66 -6.44 19.49
CA LEU A 275 12.56 -6.51 20.65
C LEU A 275 13.89 -5.84 20.31
N PHE A 276 14.34 -4.90 21.12
CA PHE A 276 15.66 -4.29 20.97
C PHE A 276 16.27 -3.91 22.32
N THR A 277 17.57 -3.63 22.31
CA THR A 277 18.33 -3.03 23.41
C THR A 277 18.95 -1.72 22.96
N VAL A 278 19.42 -0.92 23.91
CA VAL A 278 20.26 0.25 23.64
C VAL A 278 21.69 -0.13 24.01
N SER A 279 22.53 -0.30 23.01
CA SER A 279 23.93 -0.67 23.17
C SER A 279 24.85 0.54 22.98
N GLU A 280 25.91 0.64 23.81
CA GLU A 280 26.87 1.73 23.75
C GLU A 280 28.09 1.41 22.86
N SER A 281 28.36 0.11 22.63
CA SER A 281 29.53 -0.36 21.84
C SER A 281 29.36 -0.21 20.33
N VAL A 282 28.12 -0.05 19.87
CA VAL A 282 27.77 0.16 18.47
C VAL A 282 27.15 1.52 18.28
N SER A 283 27.48 2.17 17.19
CA SER A 283 26.86 3.45 16.83
C SER A 283 26.64 3.53 15.33
N ALA A 284 25.50 4.06 14.95
CA ALA A 284 25.23 4.46 13.58
C ALA A 284 24.60 5.84 13.60
N GLU A 285 24.94 6.68 12.65
CA GLU A 285 24.16 7.90 12.42
C GLU A 285 22.93 7.51 11.59
N PRO A 286 21.73 8.01 11.94
CA PRO A 286 20.57 7.81 11.09
C PRO A 286 20.90 8.28 9.67
N PRO A 287 20.59 7.51 8.60
CA PRO A 287 20.88 7.91 7.25
C PRO A 287 20.16 9.21 6.89
N ALA A 288 20.86 10.09 6.22
CA ALA A 288 20.25 11.30 5.66
C ALA A 288 19.58 10.97 4.30
N PRO A 289 18.50 11.69 3.94
CA PRO A 289 17.91 11.57 2.62
C PRO A 289 18.97 11.78 1.52
N ARG A 290 19.04 10.84 0.57
CA ARG A 290 19.93 10.95 -0.59
C ARG A 290 19.28 11.75 -1.72
N ALA A 291 20.11 12.27 -2.63
CA ALA A 291 19.60 12.83 -3.87
C ALA A 291 19.02 11.71 -4.76
N VAL A 292 17.90 11.99 -5.37
CA VAL A 292 17.21 11.15 -6.34
C VAL A 292 16.92 11.95 -7.60
N THR A 293 16.97 11.28 -8.75
CA THR A 293 16.70 11.89 -10.05
C THR A 293 15.27 11.54 -10.49
N VAL A 294 14.51 12.57 -10.82
CA VAL A 294 13.18 12.42 -11.42
C VAL A 294 13.30 12.69 -12.91
N ALA A 295 13.06 11.67 -13.74
CA ALA A 295 13.10 11.80 -15.19
C ALA A 295 11.67 11.91 -15.75
N PHE A 296 11.37 12.99 -16.46
CA PHE A 296 10.07 13.19 -17.11
C PHE A 296 10.10 12.61 -18.52
N VAL A 297 9.15 11.75 -18.83
CA VAL A 297 9.08 11.03 -20.10
C VAL A 297 7.73 11.27 -20.76
N ASP A 298 7.75 11.55 -22.04
CA ASP A 298 6.56 11.56 -22.87
C ASP A 298 6.09 10.12 -23.14
N GLU A 299 4.89 9.77 -22.70
CA GLU A 299 4.38 8.40 -22.86
C GLU A 299 4.15 8.03 -24.33
N VAL A 300 3.77 8.99 -25.18
CA VAL A 300 3.47 8.73 -26.61
C VAL A 300 4.74 8.47 -27.40
N THR A 301 5.82 9.20 -27.12
CA THR A 301 7.06 9.11 -27.92
C THR A 301 8.17 8.35 -27.21
N GLY A 302 8.07 8.17 -25.89
CA GLY A 302 9.16 7.65 -25.05
C GLY A 302 10.33 8.62 -24.87
N GLU A 303 10.24 9.86 -25.35
CA GLU A 303 11.31 10.84 -25.22
C GLU A 303 11.38 11.44 -23.81
N THR A 304 12.59 11.67 -23.31
CA THR A 304 12.80 12.37 -22.05
C THR A 304 12.58 13.87 -22.25
N LEU A 305 11.61 14.44 -21.52
CA LEU A 305 11.24 15.86 -21.56
C LEU A 305 12.12 16.71 -20.66
N GLY A 306 12.67 16.14 -19.60
CA GLY A 306 13.51 16.82 -18.64
C GLY A 306 13.87 15.94 -17.46
N THR A 307 14.63 16.51 -16.51
CA THR A 307 14.98 15.87 -15.25
C THR A 307 14.92 16.89 -14.11
N ALA A 308 14.55 16.46 -12.92
CA ALA A 308 14.66 17.24 -11.69
C ALA A 308 15.48 16.44 -10.66
N GLU A 309 16.26 17.14 -9.84
CA GLU A 309 16.98 16.55 -8.70
C GLU A 309 16.18 16.87 -7.43
N LYS A 310 15.86 15.84 -6.66
CA LYS A 310 15.14 15.91 -5.40
C LYS A 310 15.93 15.21 -4.28
N LEU A 311 15.55 15.44 -3.04
CA LEU A 311 15.95 14.58 -1.94
C LEU A 311 14.86 13.52 -1.69
N GLN A 312 15.23 12.37 -1.19
CA GLN A 312 14.26 11.38 -0.73
C GLN A 312 13.24 12.01 0.21
N CYS A 313 11.97 11.67 0.09
CA CYS A 313 10.83 12.22 0.82
C CYS A 313 10.53 13.69 0.51
N GLU A 314 11.14 14.28 -0.51
CA GLU A 314 10.81 15.62 -0.96
C GLU A 314 9.61 15.57 -1.90
N GLN A 315 8.66 16.47 -1.70
CA GLN A 315 7.46 16.54 -2.53
C GLN A 315 7.77 17.17 -3.90
N MET A 316 7.08 16.65 -4.90
CA MET A 316 7.03 17.26 -6.22
C MET A 316 6.28 18.58 -6.15
N THR A 317 6.75 19.58 -6.87
CA THR A 317 6.11 20.90 -6.97
C THR A 317 5.74 21.20 -8.42
N ALA A 318 4.77 22.07 -8.65
CA ALA A 318 4.37 22.44 -10.01
C ALA A 318 5.51 23.02 -10.87
N GLU A 319 6.57 23.53 -10.24
CA GLU A 319 7.74 24.10 -10.92
C GLU A 319 8.72 23.04 -11.44
N ASP A 320 8.62 21.80 -10.94
CA ASP A 320 9.48 20.69 -11.34
C ASP A 320 9.13 20.15 -12.72
N TYR A 321 7.88 20.31 -13.14
CA TYR A 321 7.36 19.70 -14.36
C TYR A 321 7.72 20.49 -15.61
N PRO A 322 8.26 19.81 -16.65
CA PRO A 322 8.52 20.42 -17.94
C PRO A 322 7.21 20.76 -18.69
N GLU A 323 7.34 21.55 -19.75
CA GLU A 323 6.24 21.79 -20.68
C GLU A 323 5.85 20.48 -21.40
N VAL A 324 4.56 20.19 -21.44
CA VAL A 324 4.02 18.97 -22.04
C VAL A 324 3.91 19.15 -23.56
N PRO A 325 4.48 18.25 -24.39
CA PRO A 325 4.29 18.26 -25.84
C PRO A 325 2.83 18.02 -26.22
N ALA A 326 2.39 18.69 -27.27
CA ALA A 326 1.09 18.43 -27.89
C ALA A 326 1.24 17.36 -28.98
N HIS A 327 0.40 16.34 -28.96
CA HIS A 327 0.37 15.26 -29.94
C HIS A 327 -0.95 15.26 -30.70
N GLU A 328 -0.87 15.06 -32.02
CA GLU A 328 -2.07 14.91 -32.84
C GLU A 328 -2.82 13.62 -32.46
N GLY A 329 -4.08 13.76 -32.11
CA GLY A 329 -4.93 12.63 -31.69
C GLY A 329 -4.82 12.23 -30.22
N PHE A 330 -4.11 13.02 -29.42
CA PHE A 330 -4.00 12.81 -27.99
C PHE A 330 -4.22 14.12 -27.23
N GLU A 331 -4.78 14.01 -26.04
CA GLU A 331 -4.94 15.12 -25.11
C GLU A 331 -4.18 14.77 -23.82
N PHE A 332 -3.31 15.69 -23.35
CA PHE A 332 -2.62 15.53 -22.08
C PHE A 332 -3.63 15.47 -20.94
N ARG A 333 -3.53 14.46 -20.11
CA ARG A 333 -4.41 14.26 -18.96
C ARG A 333 -3.76 14.67 -17.65
N ARG A 334 -2.60 14.10 -17.33
CA ARG A 334 -1.88 14.33 -16.09
C ARG A 334 -0.45 13.76 -16.15
N TRP A 335 0.28 13.94 -15.08
CA TRP A 335 1.54 13.24 -14.84
C TRP A 335 1.29 11.97 -14.01
N SER A 336 2.13 10.93 -14.14
CA SER A 336 2.00 9.69 -13.36
C SER A 336 2.37 9.87 -11.88
N VAL A 337 3.11 10.93 -11.56
CA VAL A 337 3.35 11.43 -10.19
C VAL A 337 2.95 12.89 -10.20
N GLU A 338 2.12 13.31 -9.25
CA GLU A 338 1.53 14.66 -9.24
C GLU A 338 2.25 15.60 -8.26
N ALA A 339 1.96 16.89 -8.38
CA ALA A 339 2.48 17.87 -7.44
C ALA A 339 1.87 17.62 -6.05
N GLY A 340 2.73 17.49 -5.04
CA GLY A 340 2.37 17.08 -3.68
C GLY A 340 2.78 15.66 -3.32
N ASP A 341 3.02 14.80 -4.32
CA ASP A 341 3.53 13.45 -4.09
C ASP A 341 5.01 13.49 -3.69
N GLU A 342 5.40 12.61 -2.80
CA GLU A 342 6.79 12.45 -2.36
C GLU A 342 7.54 11.47 -3.27
N VAL A 343 8.83 11.75 -3.52
CA VAL A 343 9.70 10.86 -4.26
C VAL A 343 10.74 10.22 -3.34
N TYR A 344 10.96 8.91 -3.49
CA TYR A 344 11.81 8.14 -2.58
C TYR A 344 13.06 7.55 -3.24
N GLU A 345 13.05 7.44 -4.57
CA GLU A 345 14.12 6.87 -5.38
C GLU A 345 14.16 7.54 -6.76
N ASP A 346 15.12 7.12 -7.58
CA ASP A 346 15.15 7.55 -8.97
C ASP A 346 13.85 7.12 -9.66
N THR A 347 13.09 8.11 -10.13
CA THR A 347 11.70 7.92 -10.56
C THR A 347 11.52 8.38 -12.00
N VAL A 348 10.77 7.60 -12.77
CA VAL A 348 10.31 8.00 -14.11
C VAL A 348 8.87 8.49 -14.01
N VAL A 349 8.69 9.78 -14.27
CA VAL A 349 7.38 10.44 -14.29
C VAL A 349 6.92 10.57 -15.73
N LYS A 350 5.79 9.92 -16.05
CA LYS A 350 5.25 9.91 -17.41
C LYS A 350 4.21 11.00 -17.61
N ALA A 351 4.30 11.72 -18.71
CA ALA A 351 3.20 12.54 -19.21
C ALA A 351 2.13 11.59 -19.80
N LYS A 352 0.99 11.50 -19.13
CA LYS A 352 -0.13 10.62 -19.50
C LYS A 352 -1.10 11.35 -20.41
N TYR A 353 -1.51 10.67 -21.47
CA TYR A 353 -2.41 11.22 -22.48
C TYR A 353 -3.65 10.36 -22.64
N THR A 354 -4.76 11.00 -23.01
CA THR A 354 -5.98 10.32 -23.46
C THR A 354 -6.00 10.32 -24.99
N ARG A 355 -6.18 9.16 -25.60
CA ARG A 355 -6.34 9.04 -27.03
C ARG A 355 -7.70 9.63 -27.44
N LEU A 356 -7.68 10.56 -28.36
CA LEU A 356 -8.89 11.11 -28.96
C LEU A 356 -9.39 10.17 -30.08
N ARG A 357 -10.66 10.26 -30.40
CA ARG A 357 -11.25 9.49 -31.46
C ARG A 357 -10.61 9.81 -32.83
N HIS A 358 -10.30 8.76 -33.58
CA HIS A 358 -9.89 8.85 -34.98
C HIS A 358 -10.97 8.27 -35.90
N GLU A 359 -10.94 8.69 -37.17
CA GLU A 359 -11.82 8.09 -38.20
C GLU A 359 -11.46 6.61 -38.37
N GLY A 360 -12.44 5.74 -38.23
CA GLY A 360 -12.24 4.30 -38.32
C GLY A 360 -12.00 3.58 -37.02
N ASP A 361 -12.00 4.28 -35.89
CA ASP A 361 -11.94 3.63 -34.57
C ASP A 361 -13.24 2.87 -34.26
N ALA A 362 -13.11 1.86 -33.39
CA ALA A 362 -14.22 1.26 -32.68
C ALA A 362 -14.36 1.92 -31.31
N ALA A 363 -15.58 2.05 -30.80
CA ALA A 363 -15.83 2.46 -29.43
C ALA A 363 -16.02 1.23 -28.54
N VAL A 364 -15.32 1.19 -27.40
CA VAL A 364 -15.46 0.16 -26.38
C VAL A 364 -15.98 0.80 -25.11
N ILE A 365 -17.06 0.26 -24.57
CA ILE A 365 -17.68 0.72 -23.33
C ILE A 365 -17.68 -0.44 -22.34
N LEU A 366 -17.02 -0.23 -21.23
CA LEU A 366 -17.12 -1.09 -20.06
C LEU A 366 -18.14 -0.48 -19.10
N ARG A 367 -19.18 -1.24 -18.76
CA ARG A 367 -20.20 -0.85 -17.80
C ARG A 367 -20.25 -1.85 -16.67
N ALA A 368 -20.02 -1.35 -15.46
CA ALA A 368 -20.02 -2.14 -14.24
C ALA A 368 -20.51 -1.31 -13.07
N ALA A 369 -21.07 -1.95 -12.05
CA ALA A 369 -21.44 -1.30 -10.81
C ALA A 369 -20.47 -1.74 -9.71
N ASP A 370 -20.08 -0.82 -8.83
CA ASP A 370 -19.39 -1.15 -7.58
C ASP A 370 -20.32 -1.93 -6.66
N VAL A 371 -20.26 -3.25 -6.78
CA VAL A 371 -21.14 -4.16 -6.06
C VAL A 371 -20.73 -4.33 -4.61
N TRP A 372 -19.45 -4.07 -4.32
CA TRP A 372 -18.86 -4.28 -3.00
C TRP A 372 -18.82 -3.01 -2.16
N GLY A 373 -19.00 -1.84 -2.76
CA GLY A 373 -19.00 -0.54 -2.08
C GLY A 373 -17.63 -0.15 -1.50
N ASN A 374 -16.56 -0.71 -2.06
CA ASN A 374 -15.19 -0.48 -1.61
C ASN A 374 -14.35 0.35 -2.59
N GLY A 375 -14.97 0.83 -3.67
CA GLY A 375 -14.31 1.59 -4.73
C GLY A 375 -13.51 0.72 -5.72
N GLU A 376 -13.63 -0.60 -5.63
CA GLU A 376 -13.01 -1.54 -6.55
C GLU A 376 -13.96 -1.82 -7.72
N GLY A 377 -13.56 -1.44 -8.91
CA GLY A 377 -14.30 -1.68 -10.14
C GLY A 377 -13.85 -2.94 -10.88
N TYR A 378 -14.33 -3.07 -12.10
CA TYR A 378 -13.85 -4.07 -13.02
C TYR A 378 -12.80 -3.47 -13.94
N GLN A 379 -11.90 -4.32 -14.39
CA GLN A 379 -10.81 -3.98 -15.26
C GLN A 379 -10.90 -4.79 -16.55
N MET A 380 -10.77 -4.11 -17.69
CA MET A 380 -10.71 -4.74 -18.99
C MET A 380 -9.32 -4.62 -19.58
N LEU A 381 -8.82 -5.72 -20.11
CA LEU A 381 -7.58 -5.82 -20.86
C LEU A 381 -7.90 -6.01 -22.33
N LEU A 382 -7.19 -5.27 -23.16
CA LEU A 382 -7.19 -5.41 -24.61
C LEU A 382 -5.75 -5.62 -25.07
N ASP A 383 -5.47 -6.68 -25.81
CA ASP A 383 -4.14 -7.01 -26.29
C ASP A 383 -4.13 -7.25 -27.79
N ALA A 384 -3.49 -6.34 -28.53
CA ALA A 384 -3.29 -6.45 -29.97
C ALA A 384 -2.14 -7.39 -30.36
N ASP A 385 -1.23 -7.67 -29.44
CA ASP A 385 -0.06 -8.54 -29.68
C ASP A 385 -0.37 -10.02 -29.43
N HIS A 386 -1.62 -10.33 -29.03
CA HIS A 386 -2.10 -11.69 -28.81
C HIS A 386 -1.27 -12.47 -27.76
N ASN A 387 -0.79 -11.79 -26.73
CA ASN A 387 -0.17 -12.47 -25.60
C ASN A 387 -1.27 -13.23 -24.85
N THR A 388 -1.06 -14.51 -24.67
CA THR A 388 -2.05 -15.35 -24.02
C THR A 388 -2.00 -15.12 -22.52
N TYR A 389 -3.04 -14.54 -21.92
CA TYR A 389 -3.17 -14.38 -20.48
C TYR A 389 -4.05 -15.47 -19.92
N TYR A 390 -3.47 -16.35 -19.12
CA TYR A 390 -4.19 -17.45 -18.49
C TYR A 390 -4.00 -17.41 -16.99
N TYR A 391 -5.07 -17.28 -16.25
CA TYR A 391 -5.07 -17.41 -14.80
C TYR A 391 -6.06 -18.53 -14.40
N ASP A 392 -5.56 -19.58 -13.78
CA ASP A 392 -6.38 -20.58 -13.12
C ASP A 392 -6.39 -20.27 -11.62
N GLY A 393 -7.41 -19.57 -11.14
CA GLY A 393 -7.56 -19.15 -9.74
C GLY A 393 -7.70 -20.29 -8.75
N PHE A 394 -7.62 -21.55 -9.20
CA PHE A 394 -7.67 -22.76 -8.37
C PHE A 394 -6.36 -23.54 -8.36
N ALA A 395 -5.36 -23.12 -9.13
CA ALA A 395 -4.06 -23.76 -9.10
C ALA A 395 -3.31 -23.43 -7.82
N ASP A 396 -2.67 -24.45 -7.24
CA ASP A 396 -1.71 -24.27 -6.17
C ASP A 396 -0.60 -23.31 -6.68
N PRO A 397 -0.25 -22.25 -5.92
CA PRO A 397 0.85 -21.38 -6.29
C PRO A 397 2.17 -22.09 -6.59
N ASP A 398 2.39 -23.24 -5.99
CA ASP A 398 3.57 -24.09 -6.21
C ASP A 398 3.47 -24.99 -7.46
N ASP A 399 2.29 -25.04 -8.11
CA ASP A 399 2.00 -25.90 -9.28
C ASP A 399 1.78 -25.07 -10.57
N LEU A 400 2.15 -23.80 -10.55
CA LEU A 400 2.14 -22.92 -11.71
C LEU A 400 3.21 -23.38 -12.70
N GLY A 401 2.82 -24.30 -13.58
CA GLY A 401 3.68 -24.76 -14.68
C GLY A 401 4.01 -23.61 -15.65
N GLU A 402 5.03 -23.80 -16.47
CA GLU A 402 5.58 -22.82 -17.44
C GLU A 402 4.57 -22.22 -18.46
N THR A 403 3.29 -22.58 -18.37
CA THR A 403 2.23 -22.18 -19.30
C THR A 403 1.17 -21.25 -18.68
N GLN A 404 1.34 -20.82 -17.45
CA GLN A 404 0.37 -19.94 -16.82
C GLN A 404 0.75 -18.49 -17.05
N VAL A 405 -0.08 -17.84 -17.77
CA VAL A 405 0.16 -16.49 -18.20
C VAL A 405 -0.57 -15.54 -17.32
N ILE A 406 0.07 -14.70 -17.03
CA ILE A 406 0.07 -13.63 -16.16
C ILE A 406 -0.43 -12.42 -16.90
N PRO A 407 -1.50 -11.80 -16.40
CA PRO A 407 -1.86 -10.48 -16.85
C PRO A 407 -0.64 -9.58 -16.76
N PRO A 408 -0.45 -8.68 -17.71
CA PRO A 408 0.66 -7.72 -17.73
C PRO A 408 0.65 -6.74 -16.57
N PHE A 409 -0.21 -6.95 -15.64
CA PHE A 409 -0.11 -6.39 -14.32
C PHE A 409 1.00 -7.12 -13.62
N GLY A 410 2.20 -6.63 -13.74
CA GLY A 410 3.32 -7.15 -13.03
C GLY A 410 2.88 -7.68 -11.66
N GLY A 411 3.38 -8.75 -11.18
CA GLY A 411 3.10 -9.24 -9.86
C GLY A 411 2.04 -10.28 -9.67
N PHE A 412 1.29 -10.60 -10.66
CA PHE A 412 0.55 -11.87 -10.62
C PHE A 412 1.42 -13.05 -11.07
N THR A 413 2.59 -12.78 -11.60
CA THR A 413 3.58 -13.78 -12.00
C THR A 413 4.07 -14.61 -10.85
N GLU A 414 4.15 -14.03 -9.68
CA GLU A 414 4.69 -14.66 -8.50
C GLU A 414 3.89 -14.27 -7.26
N PHE A 415 2.56 -14.27 -7.35
CA PHE A 415 1.68 -14.10 -6.20
C PHE A 415 2.17 -13.03 -5.20
N GLY A 416 2.42 -11.81 -5.66
CA GLY A 416 2.68 -10.70 -4.77
C GLY A 416 3.98 -9.93 -4.93
N ASP A 417 4.78 -10.22 -5.94
CA ASP A 417 6.04 -9.49 -6.18
C ASP A 417 5.84 -8.10 -6.78
N ALA A 418 4.66 -7.78 -7.27
CA ALA A 418 4.41 -6.45 -7.75
C ALA A 418 3.98 -5.53 -6.61
N ASP A 419 4.69 -4.45 -6.47
CA ASP A 419 4.32 -3.33 -5.63
C ASP A 419 3.02 -2.72 -6.18
N PRO A 420 1.98 -2.43 -5.37
CA PRO A 420 0.83 -1.67 -5.82
C PRO A 420 1.18 -0.35 -6.49
N ALA A 421 2.31 0.26 -6.13
CA ALA A 421 2.84 1.44 -6.81
C ALA A 421 3.30 1.17 -8.25
N ASP A 422 3.58 -0.08 -8.62
CA ASP A 422 3.90 -0.47 -9.99
C ASP A 422 2.62 -0.63 -10.84
N TYR A 423 1.44 -0.60 -10.20
CA TYR A 423 0.16 -0.65 -10.90
C TYR A 423 -0.43 0.74 -10.96
N GLU A 424 -0.57 1.23 -12.13
CA GLU A 424 -1.54 2.28 -12.41
C GLU A 424 -2.97 1.68 -12.44
N LEU A 425 -3.29 0.87 -11.43
CA LEU A 425 -4.47 0.01 -11.37
C LEU A 425 -5.78 0.77 -11.35
N PHE A 426 -5.75 2.02 -10.92
CA PHE A 426 -6.94 2.85 -10.75
C PHE A 426 -7.02 3.93 -11.80
N GLU A 427 -6.30 3.77 -12.90
CA GLU A 427 -6.27 4.77 -13.93
C GLU A 427 -6.34 4.19 -15.33
N TYR A 428 -7.16 4.88 -16.08
CA TYR A 428 -7.26 4.73 -17.49
C TYR A 428 -5.98 5.22 -18.16
N THR A 429 -5.09 4.32 -18.46
CA THR A 429 -3.91 4.59 -19.28
C THR A 429 -4.14 4.10 -20.68
N LEU A 430 -3.75 4.89 -21.66
CA LEU A 430 -3.75 4.51 -23.06
C LEU A 430 -2.34 4.19 -23.50
N PRO A 431 -1.88 2.98 -23.48
CA PRO A 431 -0.62 2.62 -24.07
C PRO A 431 -0.80 2.28 -25.55
N PHE A 432 -1.39 3.17 -26.32
CA PHE A 432 -1.24 3.08 -27.76
C PHE A 432 0.15 3.60 -28.10
N ASP A 433 0.93 2.74 -28.76
CA ASP A 433 2.21 3.14 -29.32
C ASP A 433 2.01 4.15 -30.49
N ALA A 434 3.11 4.67 -31.02
CA ALA A 434 3.09 5.63 -32.12
C ALA A 434 2.40 5.08 -33.39
N ASP A 435 2.29 3.75 -33.51
CA ASP A 435 1.61 3.07 -34.62
C ASP A 435 0.10 2.85 -34.34
N GLY A 436 -0.39 3.28 -33.16
CA GLY A 436 -1.76 3.11 -32.73
C GLY A 436 -2.10 1.69 -32.27
N ARG A 437 -1.09 0.92 -31.84
CA ARG A 437 -1.28 -0.41 -31.28
C ARG A 437 -1.37 -0.33 -29.76
N CYS A 438 -2.35 -1.03 -29.23
CA CYS A 438 -2.46 -1.28 -27.80
C CYS A 438 -1.82 -2.64 -27.49
N SER A 439 -0.74 -2.66 -26.73
CA SER A 439 -0.14 -3.92 -26.29
C SER A 439 -0.89 -4.51 -25.10
N THR A 440 -1.35 -3.65 -24.18
CA THR A 440 -2.16 -4.01 -23.03
C THR A 440 -2.87 -2.78 -22.53
N GLU A 441 -4.14 -2.90 -22.21
CA GLU A 441 -4.94 -1.76 -21.78
C GLU A 441 -5.74 -2.09 -20.53
N ASN A 442 -5.68 -1.19 -19.57
CA ASN A 442 -6.46 -1.22 -18.35
C ASN A 442 -7.59 -0.23 -18.44
N ILE A 443 -8.81 -0.72 -18.54
CA ILE A 443 -10.01 0.08 -18.36
C ILE A 443 -10.56 -0.27 -16.99
N ILE A 444 -10.52 0.66 -16.06
CA ILE A 444 -11.10 0.48 -14.74
C ILE A 444 -12.42 1.22 -14.69
N CYS A 445 -13.47 0.53 -14.29
CA CYS A 445 -14.82 1.04 -14.30
C CYS A 445 -15.61 0.57 -13.09
N ASP A 446 -16.09 1.51 -12.30
CA ASP A 446 -17.08 1.32 -11.24
C ASP A 446 -18.50 1.72 -11.67
N ASP A 447 -18.65 2.31 -12.86
CA ASP A 447 -19.92 2.77 -13.44
C ASP A 447 -19.94 2.51 -14.95
N MET A 448 -19.47 3.43 -15.75
CA MET A 448 -19.41 3.35 -17.20
C MET A 448 -18.20 4.13 -17.74
N MET A 449 -17.33 3.45 -18.46
CA MET A 449 -16.18 4.07 -19.12
C MET A 449 -16.19 3.75 -20.61
N LYS A 450 -15.83 4.73 -21.43
CA LYS A 450 -15.75 4.62 -22.88
C LYS A 450 -14.35 4.99 -23.36
N ILE A 451 -13.83 4.16 -24.25
CA ILE A 451 -12.59 4.40 -25.00
C ILE A 451 -12.80 4.23 -26.48
N TYR A 452 -11.85 4.74 -27.26
CA TYR A 452 -11.73 4.49 -28.68
C TYR A 452 -10.46 3.71 -28.95
N ILE A 453 -10.58 2.62 -29.71
CA ILE A 453 -9.47 1.78 -30.12
C ILE A 453 -9.39 1.71 -31.62
N PRO A 454 -8.21 1.57 -32.24
CA PRO A 454 -8.09 1.23 -33.66
C PRO A 454 -8.90 -0.03 -33.96
N ALA A 455 -9.67 -0.01 -35.04
CA ALA A 455 -10.35 -1.23 -35.47
C ALA A 455 -9.32 -2.33 -35.77
N GLY A 456 -9.58 -3.54 -35.31
CA GLY A 456 -8.63 -4.64 -35.45
C GLY A 456 -9.03 -5.85 -34.62
N VAL A 457 -8.11 -6.81 -34.54
CA VAL A 457 -8.30 -8.04 -33.78
C VAL A 457 -7.51 -7.93 -32.47
N TYR A 458 -8.17 -8.22 -31.37
CA TYR A 458 -7.61 -8.13 -30.02
C TYR A 458 -8.02 -9.37 -29.22
N ASP A 459 -7.13 -9.75 -28.30
CA ASP A 459 -7.54 -10.59 -27.18
C ASP A 459 -8.10 -9.68 -26.09
N TRP A 460 -9.22 -10.03 -25.48
CA TRP A 460 -9.76 -9.26 -24.37
C TRP A 460 -10.06 -10.12 -23.15
N CYS A 461 -9.94 -9.52 -21.98
CA CYS A 461 -10.25 -10.15 -20.71
C CYS A 461 -10.80 -9.08 -19.73
N ILE A 462 -11.80 -9.45 -18.93
CA ILE A 462 -12.35 -8.60 -17.86
C ILE A 462 -12.10 -9.28 -16.53
N THR A 463 -11.51 -8.54 -15.61
CA THR A 463 -11.11 -9.01 -14.27
C THR A 463 -11.59 -8.04 -13.20
N ASN A 464 -11.68 -8.54 -11.97
CA ASN A 464 -11.79 -7.70 -10.77
C ASN A 464 -10.38 -7.54 -10.17
N PRO A 465 -9.84 -6.33 -10.06
CA PRO A 465 -8.46 -6.09 -9.62
C PRO A 465 -8.27 -6.09 -8.10
N THR A 466 -9.11 -6.78 -7.32
CA THR A 466 -9.02 -6.73 -5.85
C THR A 466 -7.63 -7.12 -5.34
N PRO A 467 -6.86 -6.22 -4.73
CA PRO A 467 -5.53 -6.54 -4.20
C PRO A 467 -5.60 -7.58 -3.08
N GLY A 468 -4.83 -8.67 -3.20
CA GLY A 468 -4.71 -9.70 -2.17
C GLY A 468 -5.81 -10.74 -2.12
N ASP A 469 -6.88 -10.59 -2.89
CA ASP A 469 -7.94 -11.57 -3.04
C ASP A 469 -7.98 -12.16 -4.47
N ARG A 470 -8.82 -13.15 -4.64
CA ARG A 470 -8.94 -13.89 -5.90
C ARG A 470 -9.34 -12.95 -7.03
N ILE A 471 -8.60 -12.98 -8.13
CA ILE A 471 -9.03 -12.35 -9.37
C ILE A 471 -10.24 -13.12 -9.90
N TRP A 472 -11.39 -12.47 -9.91
CA TRP A 472 -12.58 -13.00 -10.55
C TRP A 472 -12.53 -12.59 -12.02
N ILE A 473 -12.48 -13.59 -12.90
CA ILE A 473 -12.63 -13.35 -14.33
C ILE A 473 -14.12 -13.41 -14.63
N ALA A 474 -14.66 -12.31 -15.12
CA ALA A 474 -16.04 -12.25 -15.55
C ALA A 474 -16.27 -13.10 -16.82
N SER A 475 -17.48 -13.61 -17.04
CA SER A 475 -17.81 -14.55 -18.10
C SER A 475 -19.03 -14.11 -18.89
N ASN A 476 -18.98 -14.25 -20.21
CA ASN A 476 -20.12 -14.02 -21.09
C ASN A 476 -21.12 -15.18 -21.15
N ASP A 477 -20.78 -16.34 -20.62
CA ASP A 477 -21.60 -17.56 -20.63
C ASP A 477 -21.99 -18.09 -19.24
N GLY A 478 -21.66 -17.36 -18.19
CA GLY A 478 -21.89 -17.76 -16.80
C GLY A 478 -20.87 -18.77 -16.23
N SER A 479 -19.76 -19.01 -16.92
CA SER A 479 -18.75 -20.01 -16.55
C SER A 479 -17.49 -19.43 -15.91
N CYS A 480 -17.49 -18.21 -15.40
CA CYS A 480 -16.35 -17.54 -14.77
C CYS A 480 -15.12 -17.33 -15.67
N ARG A 481 -15.30 -17.02 -16.94
CA ARG A 481 -14.23 -16.70 -17.88
C ARG A 481 -14.65 -15.60 -18.85
N GLY A 482 -14.52 -14.34 -18.45
CA GLY A 482 -14.73 -13.17 -19.30
C GLY A 482 -13.52 -12.90 -20.18
N ARG A 483 -13.31 -13.78 -21.15
CA ARG A 483 -12.19 -13.69 -22.07
C ARG A 483 -12.60 -14.17 -23.45
N GLU A 484 -12.09 -13.53 -24.49
CA GLU A 484 -12.16 -14.01 -25.86
C GLU A 484 -10.85 -13.65 -26.58
N ASP A 485 -10.29 -14.62 -27.27
CA ASP A 485 -9.10 -14.47 -28.08
C ASP A 485 -9.52 -14.18 -29.53
N ASP A 486 -8.68 -13.45 -30.25
CA ASP A 486 -8.89 -13.13 -31.67
C ASP A 486 -10.25 -12.43 -31.98
N PHE A 487 -10.73 -11.58 -31.03
CA PHE A 487 -11.99 -10.86 -31.20
C PHE A 487 -11.81 -9.65 -32.12
N GLU A 488 -12.68 -9.51 -33.16
CA GLU A 488 -12.64 -8.42 -34.14
C GLU A 488 -13.50 -7.22 -33.70
N PHE A 489 -12.83 -6.07 -33.47
CA PHE A 489 -13.49 -4.79 -33.30
C PHE A 489 -13.57 -4.05 -34.63
N GLU A 490 -14.78 -3.94 -35.19
CA GLU A 490 -15.01 -3.29 -36.47
C GLU A 490 -15.09 -1.77 -36.35
N ALA A 491 -14.56 -1.08 -37.37
CA ALA A 491 -14.57 0.39 -37.43
C ALA A 491 -15.99 0.99 -37.34
N GLY A 492 -16.14 2.02 -36.53
CA GLY A 492 -17.38 2.78 -36.37
C GLY A 492 -18.45 2.10 -35.52
N LYS A 493 -18.22 0.87 -35.05
CA LYS A 493 -19.14 0.18 -34.15
C LYS A 493 -18.86 0.50 -32.69
N THR A 494 -19.88 0.31 -31.86
CA THR A 494 -19.76 0.43 -30.40
C THR A 494 -19.98 -0.93 -29.73
N TYR A 495 -19.03 -1.35 -28.93
CA TYR A 495 -19.04 -2.60 -28.16
C TYR A 495 -19.26 -2.29 -26.69
N VAL A 496 -20.35 -2.77 -26.12
CA VAL A 496 -20.70 -2.54 -24.72
C VAL A 496 -20.55 -3.85 -23.96
N PHE A 497 -19.59 -3.87 -23.04
CA PHE A 497 -19.35 -4.94 -22.09
C PHE A 497 -20.04 -4.58 -20.78
N ASP A 498 -21.14 -5.26 -20.49
CA ASP A 498 -21.98 -5.01 -19.31
C ASP A 498 -21.71 -6.09 -18.27
N VAL A 499 -20.94 -5.73 -17.24
CA VAL A 499 -20.57 -6.64 -16.17
C VAL A 499 -21.65 -6.63 -15.11
N LYS A 500 -22.20 -7.80 -14.80
CA LYS A 500 -23.24 -8.00 -13.80
C LYS A 500 -22.79 -9.01 -12.76
N PHE A 501 -22.94 -8.62 -11.50
CA PHE A 501 -22.72 -9.54 -10.40
C PHE A 501 -23.94 -10.44 -10.20
N GLU A 502 -23.73 -11.75 -10.19
CA GLU A 502 -24.75 -12.75 -9.93
C GLU A 502 -24.28 -13.72 -8.83
N ASN A 503 -25.21 -14.37 -8.13
CA ASN A 503 -24.93 -15.28 -7.02
C ASN A 503 -24.01 -16.48 -7.34
N ASN A 504 -23.76 -16.74 -8.62
CA ASN A 504 -22.90 -17.85 -9.08
C ASN A 504 -21.60 -17.37 -9.77
N GLY A 505 -21.28 -16.10 -9.67
CA GLY A 505 -20.13 -15.47 -10.34
C GLY A 505 -20.55 -14.30 -11.20
N ASP A 506 -19.56 -13.56 -11.67
CA ASP A 506 -19.80 -12.39 -12.48
C ASP A 506 -20.09 -12.81 -13.93
N ARG A 507 -20.97 -12.06 -14.55
CA ARG A 507 -21.38 -12.28 -15.94
C ARG A 507 -21.08 -11.04 -16.76
N VAL A 508 -20.55 -11.24 -17.95
CA VAL A 508 -20.39 -10.20 -18.96
C VAL A 508 -21.40 -10.41 -20.09
N ASP A 509 -22.24 -9.42 -20.35
CA ASP A 509 -23.11 -9.37 -21.52
C ASP A 509 -22.50 -8.41 -22.55
N LEU A 510 -22.15 -8.90 -23.72
CA LEU A 510 -21.66 -8.09 -24.84
C LEU A 510 -22.82 -7.68 -25.74
N THR A 511 -22.94 -6.36 -25.96
CA THR A 511 -23.88 -5.79 -26.94
C THR A 511 -23.10 -4.99 -27.98
N VAL A 512 -23.36 -5.23 -29.26
CA VAL A 512 -22.72 -4.52 -30.38
C VAL A 512 -23.74 -3.62 -31.05
N TYR A 513 -23.40 -2.36 -31.19
CA TYR A 513 -24.21 -1.37 -31.92
C TYR A 513 -23.50 -0.99 -33.22
N ASP A 514 -24.26 -0.90 -34.32
CA ASP A 514 -23.74 -0.48 -35.63
C ASP A 514 -23.42 1.03 -35.67
N ASP A 515 -23.98 1.79 -34.72
CA ASP A 515 -23.81 3.23 -34.59
C ASP A 515 -23.12 3.56 -33.29
N GLU A 516 -22.49 4.76 -33.25
CA GLU A 516 -21.85 5.27 -32.03
C GLU A 516 -22.87 5.54 -30.94
N GLN A 517 -22.54 5.10 -29.73
CA GLN A 517 -23.28 5.37 -28.51
C GLN A 517 -22.48 6.37 -27.65
N TYR A 518 -23.19 7.34 -27.08
CA TYR A 518 -22.60 8.35 -26.22
C TYR A 518 -22.99 8.13 -24.76
N VAL A 519 -22.07 8.41 -23.87
CA VAL A 519 -22.27 8.30 -22.43
C VAL A 519 -22.76 9.65 -21.89
N VAL A 520 -23.96 9.66 -21.29
CA VAL A 520 -24.53 10.82 -20.61
C VAL A 520 -24.57 10.53 -19.12
N ARG A 521 -23.75 11.24 -18.34
CA ARG A 521 -23.66 11.09 -16.89
C ARG A 521 -24.41 12.23 -16.22
N PHE A 522 -25.30 11.90 -15.30
CA PHE A 522 -26.06 12.86 -14.49
C PHE A 522 -25.46 12.95 -13.10
N ILE A 523 -25.08 14.14 -12.67
CA ILE A 523 -24.44 14.41 -11.39
C ILE A 523 -25.31 15.33 -10.54
N ASP A 524 -25.39 15.03 -9.26
CA ASP A 524 -25.95 15.92 -8.25
C ASP A 524 -24.96 17.06 -7.97
N GLY A 525 -25.32 18.28 -8.34
CA GLY A 525 -24.45 19.44 -8.16
C GLY A 525 -24.24 19.87 -6.71
N ALA A 526 -25.05 19.37 -5.76
CA ALA A 526 -24.88 19.66 -4.34
C ALA A 526 -23.90 18.69 -3.65
N THR A 527 -23.88 17.41 -4.07
CA THR A 527 -23.07 16.36 -3.45
C THR A 527 -21.87 15.92 -4.31
N GLY A 528 -21.96 16.13 -5.63
CA GLY A 528 -21.00 15.59 -6.59
C GLY A 528 -21.23 14.11 -6.94
N GLU A 529 -22.25 13.48 -6.35
CA GLU A 529 -22.55 12.07 -6.58
C GLU A 529 -23.20 11.83 -7.96
N THR A 530 -22.90 10.70 -8.57
CA THR A 530 -23.56 10.27 -9.82
C THR A 530 -24.98 9.81 -9.51
N ILE A 531 -25.97 10.48 -10.10
CA ILE A 531 -27.40 10.13 -10.03
C ILE A 531 -27.70 8.96 -10.95
N GLY A 532 -27.05 8.93 -12.10
CA GLY A 532 -27.20 7.86 -13.10
C GLY A 532 -26.40 8.14 -14.36
N THR A 533 -26.22 7.09 -15.15
CA THR A 533 -25.51 7.14 -16.43
C THR A 533 -26.37 6.47 -17.49
N GLN A 534 -26.49 7.08 -18.65
CA GLN A 534 -27.24 6.55 -19.80
C GLN A 534 -26.35 6.39 -21.00
N LEU A 535 -26.63 5.35 -21.79
CA LEU A 535 -26.05 5.14 -23.11
C LEU A 535 -27.07 5.58 -24.15
N VAL A 536 -26.69 6.55 -25.00
CA VAL A 536 -27.60 7.22 -25.93
C VAL A 536 -27.05 7.17 -27.34
N ALA A 537 -27.85 6.69 -28.28
CA ALA A 537 -27.47 6.69 -29.68
C ALA A 537 -27.28 8.11 -30.21
N GLY A 538 -26.29 8.32 -31.06
CA GLY A 538 -25.97 9.62 -31.61
C GLY A 538 -27.19 10.32 -32.26
N GLY A 539 -27.39 11.58 -31.93
CA GLY A 539 -28.54 12.39 -32.37
C GLY A 539 -29.86 12.11 -31.64
N SER A 540 -29.87 11.18 -30.69
CA SER A 540 -31.06 10.88 -29.86
C SER A 540 -31.07 11.73 -28.59
N ALA A 541 -32.23 11.79 -27.90
CA ALA A 541 -32.36 12.46 -26.61
C ALA A 541 -32.04 11.50 -25.47
N ALA A 542 -31.37 12.01 -24.43
CA ALA A 542 -31.30 11.32 -23.14
C ALA A 542 -32.56 11.57 -22.31
N GLU A 543 -32.87 10.64 -21.41
CA GLU A 543 -33.96 10.75 -20.46
C GLU A 543 -33.47 11.41 -19.18
N LEU A 544 -34.05 12.58 -18.83
CA LEU A 544 -33.67 13.29 -17.61
C LEU A 544 -34.15 12.54 -16.38
N PRO A 545 -33.28 12.22 -15.43
CA PRO A 545 -33.67 11.67 -14.13
C PRO A 545 -34.53 12.66 -13.32
N GLU A 546 -35.20 12.18 -12.29
CA GLU A 546 -35.81 13.07 -11.30
C GLU A 546 -34.70 13.86 -10.58
N LEU A 547 -34.93 15.17 -10.39
CA LEU A 547 -34.01 16.01 -9.64
C LEU A 547 -33.95 15.56 -8.18
N PRO A 548 -32.76 15.38 -7.61
CA PRO A 548 -32.61 15.12 -6.18
C PRO A 548 -33.24 16.21 -5.33
N VAL A 549 -33.69 15.85 -4.14
CA VAL A 549 -34.28 16.79 -3.18
C VAL A 549 -33.33 16.95 -2.00
N HIS A 550 -32.82 18.16 -1.82
CA HIS A 550 -31.99 18.53 -0.67
C HIS A 550 -32.76 19.46 0.27
N GLU A 551 -32.82 19.12 1.55
CA GLU A 551 -33.50 19.95 2.54
C GLU A 551 -32.84 21.34 2.63
N GLY A 552 -33.60 22.36 2.39
CA GLY A 552 -33.12 23.75 2.45
C GLY A 552 -32.45 24.27 1.18
N TRP A 553 -32.43 23.51 0.08
CA TRP A 553 -31.88 23.95 -1.21
C TRP A 553 -33.01 24.15 -2.24
N PHE A 554 -32.80 25.10 -3.16
CA PHE A 554 -33.60 25.21 -4.36
C PHE A 554 -32.97 24.50 -5.53
N SER A 555 -33.74 23.74 -6.30
CA SER A 555 -33.31 23.12 -7.56
C SER A 555 -33.68 24.00 -8.75
N PHE A 556 -32.76 24.17 -9.71
CA PHE A 556 -32.94 25.00 -10.90
C PHE A 556 -32.94 24.21 -12.21
N GLY A 557 -33.04 22.87 -12.11
CA GLY A 557 -33.02 21.98 -13.24
C GLY A 557 -31.60 21.51 -13.58
N TRP A 558 -31.35 21.27 -14.84
CA TRP A 558 -30.11 20.69 -15.36
C TRP A 558 -29.31 21.75 -16.13
N ASN A 559 -27.97 21.67 -16.09
CA ASN A 559 -27.06 22.63 -16.68
C ASN A 559 -26.90 22.51 -18.20
N ALA A 560 -27.44 21.45 -18.82
CA ALA A 560 -27.27 21.15 -20.26
C ALA A 560 -28.58 20.65 -20.90
N ASP A 561 -28.69 20.86 -22.22
CA ASP A 561 -29.76 20.33 -23.06
C ASP A 561 -29.37 18.93 -23.56
N VAL A 562 -30.18 17.94 -23.24
CA VAL A 562 -29.98 16.53 -23.61
C VAL A 562 -30.92 16.06 -24.74
N SER A 563 -31.57 16.98 -25.46
CA SER A 563 -32.53 16.65 -26.51
C SER A 563 -31.91 16.06 -27.78
N CYS A 564 -30.59 16.27 -27.97
CA CYS A 564 -29.84 15.76 -29.10
C CYS A 564 -28.39 15.53 -28.70
N VAL A 565 -28.06 14.33 -28.26
CA VAL A 565 -26.73 13.96 -27.79
C VAL A 565 -25.83 13.63 -28.96
N THR A 566 -24.71 14.33 -29.10
CA THR A 566 -23.74 14.16 -30.19
C THR A 566 -22.31 13.92 -29.70
N GLU A 567 -22.11 13.90 -28.38
CA GLU A 567 -20.83 13.66 -27.71
C GLU A 567 -21.08 13.12 -26.29
N ASP A 568 -20.07 12.54 -25.68
CA ASP A 568 -20.14 12.17 -24.27
C ASP A 568 -20.26 13.43 -23.41
N MET A 569 -21.16 13.43 -22.42
CA MET A 569 -21.44 14.63 -21.64
C MET A 569 -21.76 14.35 -20.18
N THR A 570 -21.39 15.30 -19.34
CA THR A 570 -21.81 15.35 -17.94
C THR A 570 -22.86 16.42 -17.73
N VAL A 571 -23.99 16.02 -17.21
CA VAL A 571 -25.15 16.88 -16.95
C VAL A 571 -25.36 17.02 -15.46
N THR A 572 -25.21 18.25 -14.96
CA THR A 572 -25.24 18.53 -13.51
C THR A 572 -26.57 19.15 -13.11
N ALA A 573 -27.19 18.57 -12.08
CA ALA A 573 -28.35 19.18 -11.43
C ALA A 573 -27.91 20.44 -10.67
N LEU A 574 -28.57 21.55 -10.95
CA LEU A 574 -28.22 22.85 -10.37
C LEU A 574 -29.01 23.09 -9.08
N PHE A 575 -28.29 23.38 -8.01
CA PHE A 575 -28.84 23.72 -6.70
C PHE A 575 -28.22 25.00 -6.16
N ALA A 576 -28.97 25.74 -5.37
CA ALA A 576 -28.45 26.85 -4.60
C ALA A 576 -29.15 26.98 -3.25
N LEU A 577 -28.44 27.52 -2.28
CA LEU A 577 -28.98 27.81 -0.96
C LEU A 577 -29.82 29.09 -1.01
N PRO A 578 -31.00 29.15 -0.37
CA PRO A 578 -31.72 30.39 -0.20
C PRO A 578 -30.85 31.45 0.48
N GLY A 579 -30.60 32.53 -0.21
CA GLY A 579 -29.75 33.62 0.25
C GLY A 579 -28.29 33.59 -0.25
N ASP A 580 -27.86 32.54 -0.95
CA ASP A 580 -26.55 32.46 -1.62
C ASP A 580 -26.68 32.98 -3.08
N LEU A 581 -26.47 34.27 -3.26
CA LEU A 581 -26.70 34.93 -4.55
C LEU A 581 -25.48 34.91 -5.46
N ASP A 582 -24.30 34.82 -4.88
CA ASP A 582 -23.05 34.72 -5.64
C ASP A 582 -22.62 33.28 -5.94
N MET A 583 -23.42 32.30 -5.43
CA MET A 583 -23.21 30.84 -5.61
C MET A 583 -21.85 30.36 -5.10
N SER A 584 -21.39 30.96 -4.01
CA SER A 584 -20.15 30.57 -3.33
C SER A 584 -20.31 29.26 -2.51
N GLY A 585 -21.55 28.79 -2.34
CA GLY A 585 -21.90 27.66 -1.47
C GLY A 585 -22.10 28.07 -0.01
N THR A 586 -21.99 29.36 0.32
CA THR A 586 -22.17 29.89 1.67
C THR A 586 -23.02 31.15 1.65
N VAL A 587 -23.96 31.28 2.58
CA VAL A 587 -24.75 32.50 2.74
C VAL A 587 -23.99 33.47 3.64
N ASP A 588 -23.45 34.54 3.06
CA ASP A 588 -22.59 35.49 3.77
C ASP A 588 -22.97 36.97 3.54
N ILE A 589 -22.09 37.88 3.98
CA ILE A 589 -22.31 39.35 3.88
C ILE A 589 -22.34 39.80 2.42
N SER A 590 -21.62 39.14 1.51
CA SER A 590 -21.58 39.47 0.09
C SER A 590 -22.95 39.37 -0.54
N ASP A 591 -23.70 38.33 -0.19
CA ASP A 591 -25.07 38.08 -0.64
C ASP A 591 -26.03 39.16 -0.15
N ALA A 592 -25.95 39.46 1.15
CA ALA A 592 -26.76 40.54 1.72
C ALA A 592 -26.53 41.88 1.01
N ILE A 593 -25.32 42.17 0.59
CA ILE A 593 -24.98 43.35 -0.17
C ILE A 593 -25.62 43.31 -1.56
N LEU A 594 -25.64 42.16 -2.24
CA LEU A 594 -26.26 42.01 -3.56
C LEU A 594 -27.77 42.25 -3.46
N ILE A 595 -28.44 41.70 -2.48
CA ILE A 595 -29.89 41.91 -2.22
C ILE A 595 -30.15 43.40 -1.93
N LEU A 596 -29.36 44.03 -1.04
CA LEU A 596 -29.54 45.41 -0.68
C LEU A 596 -29.33 46.38 -1.88
N ARG A 597 -28.33 46.08 -2.73
CA ARG A 597 -28.08 46.86 -3.95
C ARG A 597 -29.28 46.78 -4.91
N HIS A 598 -29.88 45.61 -5.07
CA HIS A 598 -31.09 45.44 -5.88
C HIS A 598 -32.28 46.21 -5.29
N ALA A 599 -32.53 46.04 -3.99
CA ALA A 599 -33.59 46.75 -3.29
C ALA A 599 -33.49 48.26 -3.33
N MET A 600 -32.27 48.82 -3.47
CA MET A 600 -31.99 50.24 -3.64
C MET A 600 -31.99 50.69 -5.10
N GLY A 601 -32.23 49.81 -6.07
CA GLY A 601 -32.13 50.12 -7.50
C GLY A 601 -30.70 50.36 -8.00
N ALA A 602 -29.68 49.91 -7.27
CA ALA A 602 -28.28 50.07 -7.58
C ALA A 602 -27.65 48.83 -8.25
N GLY A 603 -28.44 47.81 -8.55
CA GLY A 603 -28.04 46.60 -9.26
C GLY A 603 -29.27 45.78 -9.68
N GLU A 604 -29.13 45.02 -10.76
CA GLU A 604 -30.16 44.08 -11.20
C GLU A 604 -29.76 42.64 -10.78
N LEU A 605 -30.73 41.83 -10.38
CA LEU A 605 -30.55 40.42 -10.12
C LEU A 605 -31.13 39.61 -11.28
N THR A 606 -30.53 38.46 -11.56
CA THR A 606 -31.07 37.49 -12.52
C THR A 606 -32.34 36.85 -11.96
N GLU A 607 -33.14 36.19 -12.82
CA GLU A 607 -34.35 35.48 -12.39
C GLU A 607 -34.07 34.47 -11.26
N MET A 608 -32.95 33.73 -11.36
CA MET A 608 -32.49 32.79 -10.34
C MET A 608 -32.13 33.52 -9.03
N GLN A 609 -31.39 34.61 -9.11
CA GLN A 609 -31.01 35.39 -7.93
C GLN A 609 -32.24 36.02 -7.25
N LEU A 610 -33.27 36.41 -8.00
CA LEU A 610 -34.52 36.90 -7.44
C LEU A 610 -35.24 35.86 -6.58
N VAL A 611 -35.25 34.60 -7.05
CA VAL A 611 -35.82 33.48 -6.27
C VAL A 611 -35.02 33.23 -5.00
N LEU A 612 -33.69 33.27 -5.07
CA LEU A 612 -32.80 33.06 -3.92
C LEU A 612 -32.86 34.23 -2.93
N ALA A 613 -33.12 35.43 -3.40
CA ALA A 613 -33.14 36.66 -2.61
C ALA A 613 -34.41 36.87 -1.80
N ASP A 614 -35.57 36.35 -2.24
CA ASP A 614 -36.87 36.46 -1.53
C ASP A 614 -36.94 35.42 -0.39
N ILE A 615 -36.23 35.72 0.70
CA ILE A 615 -36.05 34.80 1.84
C ILE A 615 -37.29 34.67 2.68
N ASP A 616 -38.13 35.71 2.71
CA ASP A 616 -39.37 35.73 3.50
C ASP A 616 -40.60 35.29 2.69
N ASN A 617 -40.39 34.92 1.40
CA ASN A 617 -41.42 34.51 0.46
C ASN A 617 -42.55 35.57 0.32
N SER A 618 -42.21 36.85 0.41
CA SER A 618 -43.17 37.95 0.25
C SER A 618 -43.55 38.21 -1.20
N GLY A 619 -42.77 37.71 -2.16
CA GLY A 619 -42.88 37.94 -3.59
C GLY A 619 -42.13 39.16 -4.08
N ASP A 620 -41.52 39.92 -3.18
CA ASP A 620 -40.72 41.14 -3.50
C ASP A 620 -39.34 41.08 -2.82
N VAL A 621 -38.26 41.30 -3.57
CA VAL A 621 -36.92 41.38 -2.99
C VAL A 621 -36.67 42.78 -2.41
N SER A 622 -36.47 42.85 -1.10
CA SER A 622 -36.46 44.07 -0.31
C SER A 622 -35.24 44.15 0.66
N ALA A 623 -35.12 45.27 1.37
CA ALA A 623 -34.13 45.40 2.45
C ALA A 623 -34.42 44.43 3.66
N ALA A 624 -35.63 43.90 3.79
CA ALA A 624 -35.97 42.92 4.83
C ALA A 624 -35.27 41.59 4.55
N ASP A 625 -35.20 41.20 3.27
CA ASP A 625 -34.52 39.99 2.85
C ASP A 625 -33.02 40.12 3.07
N ALA A 626 -32.43 41.25 2.69
CA ALA A 626 -31.01 41.53 2.95
C ALA A 626 -30.68 41.43 4.45
N LEU A 627 -31.56 41.94 5.32
CA LEU A 627 -31.41 41.89 6.77
C LEU A 627 -31.48 40.44 7.27
N THR A 628 -32.35 39.63 6.68
CA THR A 628 -32.50 38.22 7.03
C THR A 628 -31.29 37.41 6.65
N VAL A 629 -30.74 37.61 5.44
CA VAL A 629 -29.46 37.02 4.99
C VAL A 629 -28.31 37.45 5.89
N LEU A 630 -28.20 38.74 6.20
CA LEU A 630 -27.17 39.26 7.09
C LEU A 630 -27.21 38.64 8.50
N ARG A 631 -28.43 38.40 9.04
CA ARG A 631 -28.56 37.72 10.32
C ARG A 631 -28.12 36.26 10.26
N ARG A 632 -28.42 35.55 9.17
CA ARG A 632 -27.95 34.18 8.95
C ARG A 632 -26.41 34.13 8.85
N ALA A 633 -25.83 35.08 8.16
CA ALA A 633 -24.39 35.21 7.99
C ALA A 633 -23.62 35.53 9.29
N MET A 634 -24.30 36.14 10.27
CA MET A 634 -23.69 36.48 11.57
C MET A 634 -23.92 35.42 12.65
N GLY A 635 -24.63 34.31 12.38
CA GLY A 635 -24.92 33.22 13.33
C GLY A 635 -26.15 33.57 14.17
#